data_7c047b06083c038be987758343b11046
#
_entry.id   7c047b06083c038be987758343b11046
#
_cell.length_a   1.000
_cell.length_b   1.000
_cell.length_c   1.000
_cell.angle_alpha   90.00
_cell.angle_beta   90.00
_cell.angle_gamma   90.00
#
_symmetry.space_group_name_H-M   'P 1'
#
loop_
_entity.id
_entity.type
_entity.pdbx_description
1 polymer ?
#
loop_
_entity_poly.entity_id
_entity_poly.type
_entity_poly.pdbx_seq_one_letter_code
_entity_poly.pdbx_strand_id
1 'polypeptide(L)'
;MRADESAARWHLYTRGCRRDGIISRADGTTAYGPIWDWTTTDVWAHIARHRLPVNPVYAKLRELGVPAQQHRLSHLIVGGHLDRGRLTWLRRGWPAPFEQLVDVLPRIRQLS
;
A
#
# COMPACT_ATOMS: atom_id res chain seq x y z
N MET A 1 -6.42 -8.33 -1.38
CA MET A 1 -5.18 -8.37 -0.54
C MET A 1 -4.29 -9.44 -1.10
N ARG A 2 -3.03 -9.11 -1.39
CA ARG A 2 -2.06 -10.05 -1.97
C ARG A 2 -1.11 -10.58 -0.89
N ALA A 3 -0.65 -11.82 -1.08
CA ALA A 3 0.28 -12.44 -0.13
C ALA A 3 1.68 -11.82 -0.18
N ASP A 4 2.13 -11.35 -1.35
CA ASP A 4 3.44 -10.73 -1.55
C ASP A 4 3.66 -9.40 -0.79
N GLU A 5 2.60 -8.84 -0.25
CA GLU A 5 2.66 -7.59 0.53
C GLU A 5 3.19 -7.80 1.96
N SER A 6 3.27 -9.04 2.43
CA SER A 6 3.72 -9.37 3.79
C SER A 6 4.20 -10.82 3.85
N ALA A 7 5.38 -11.03 4.44
CA ALA A 7 5.92 -12.38 4.66
C ALA A 7 4.97 -13.28 5.47
N ALA A 8 4.32 -12.72 6.50
CA ALA A 8 3.34 -13.45 7.29
C ALA A 8 2.13 -13.92 6.47
N ARG A 9 1.63 -13.06 5.56
CA ARG A 9 0.55 -13.44 4.63
C ARG A 9 1.00 -14.47 3.62
N TRP A 10 2.19 -14.31 3.08
CA TRP A 10 2.78 -15.28 2.16
C TRP A 10 2.81 -16.67 2.80
N HIS A 11 3.35 -16.78 4.02
CA HIS A 11 3.36 -18.03 4.74
C HIS A 11 1.97 -18.59 5.04
N LEU A 12 1.03 -17.72 5.42
CA LEU A 12 -0.33 -18.12 5.72
C LEU A 12 -1.00 -18.76 4.49
N TYR A 13 -0.90 -18.10 3.32
CA TYR A 13 -1.54 -18.57 2.10
C TYR A 13 -0.80 -19.74 1.45
N THR A 14 0.51 -19.79 1.50
CA THR A 14 1.26 -20.90 0.90
C THR A 14 1.17 -22.19 1.70
N ARG A 15 1.00 -22.13 3.03
CA ARG A 15 0.91 -23.30 3.90
C ARG A 15 -0.51 -23.74 4.19
N GLY A 16 -1.44 -22.81 4.32
CA GLY A 16 -2.81 -23.06 4.79
C GLY A 16 -3.90 -22.91 3.73
N CYS A 17 -3.53 -22.38 2.56
CA CYS A 17 -4.51 -22.09 1.54
C CYS A 17 -4.69 -23.28 0.60
N ARG A 18 -5.93 -23.67 0.40
CA ARG A 18 -6.32 -24.35 -0.82
C ARG A 18 -6.17 -23.38 -1.99
N ARG A 19 -6.02 -23.88 -3.23
CA ARG A 19 -5.83 -23.07 -4.44
C ARG A 19 -6.87 -21.95 -4.67
N ASP A 20 -7.98 -22.03 -3.94
CA ASP A 20 -9.10 -21.07 -3.99
C ASP A 20 -8.93 -19.80 -3.16
N GLY A 21 -7.83 -19.65 -2.43
CA GLY A 21 -7.60 -18.47 -1.57
C GLY A 21 -8.39 -18.49 -0.25
N ILE A 22 -8.94 -19.63 0.16
CA ILE A 22 -9.72 -19.78 1.38
C ILE A 22 -8.87 -20.40 2.47
N ILE A 23 -8.87 -19.79 3.67
CA ILE A 23 -8.17 -20.28 4.86
C ILE A 23 -9.14 -20.36 6.01
N SER A 24 -9.29 -21.54 6.59
CA SER A 24 -10.03 -21.72 7.85
C SER A 24 -9.09 -21.46 9.02
N ARG A 25 -9.50 -20.60 9.95
CA ARG A 25 -8.74 -20.27 11.15
C ARG A 25 -9.19 -21.11 12.34
N ALA A 26 -8.30 -21.24 13.33
CA ALA A 26 -8.58 -22.00 14.57
C ALA A 26 -9.73 -21.40 15.40
N ASP A 27 -9.99 -20.11 15.27
CA ASP A 27 -11.10 -19.40 15.94
C ASP A 27 -12.47 -19.60 15.24
N GLY A 28 -12.54 -20.44 14.22
CA GLY A 28 -13.75 -20.70 13.44
C GLY A 28 -14.03 -19.67 12.35
N THR A 29 -13.20 -18.63 12.21
CA THR A 29 -13.36 -17.66 11.13
C THR A 29 -12.71 -18.14 9.83
N THR A 30 -13.14 -17.57 8.72
CA THR A 30 -12.58 -17.85 7.39
C THR A 30 -11.96 -16.60 6.81
N ALA A 31 -10.71 -16.69 6.37
CA ALA A 31 -10.05 -15.65 5.59
C ALA A 31 -10.19 -15.98 4.09
N TYR A 32 -10.54 -14.98 3.31
CA TYR A 32 -10.65 -15.11 1.85
C TYR A 32 -9.79 -14.08 1.14
N GLY A 33 -8.87 -14.54 0.32
CA GLY A 33 -7.97 -13.72 -0.48
C GLY A 33 -8.08 -14.06 -1.98
N PRO A 34 -9.07 -13.51 -2.71
CA PRO A 34 -9.32 -13.87 -4.11
C PRO A 34 -8.15 -13.55 -5.04
N ILE A 35 -7.27 -12.63 -4.66
CA ILE A 35 -6.09 -12.22 -5.44
C ILE A 35 -4.79 -12.45 -4.65
N TRP A 36 -4.77 -13.44 -3.77
CA TRP A 36 -3.63 -13.66 -2.87
C TRP A 36 -2.32 -13.96 -3.63
N ASP A 37 -2.41 -14.63 -4.76
CA ASP A 37 -1.28 -15.04 -5.62
C ASP A 37 -0.96 -14.06 -6.76
N TRP A 38 -1.70 -12.95 -6.85
CA TRP A 38 -1.46 -11.96 -7.90
C TRP A 38 -0.19 -11.15 -7.65
N THR A 39 0.56 -10.94 -8.71
CA THR A 39 1.68 -10.00 -8.73
C THR A 39 1.18 -8.56 -8.92
N THR A 40 2.06 -7.57 -8.74
CA THR A 40 1.75 -6.17 -9.08
C THR A 40 1.38 -6.01 -10.55
N THR A 41 2.08 -6.73 -11.44
CA THR A 41 1.79 -6.72 -12.88
C THR A 41 0.40 -7.26 -13.17
N ASP A 42 -0.02 -8.35 -12.52
CA ASP A 42 -1.37 -8.91 -12.69
C ASP A 42 -2.45 -7.91 -12.29
N VAL A 43 -2.27 -7.21 -11.17
CA VAL A 43 -3.21 -6.18 -10.71
C VAL A 43 -3.35 -5.05 -11.74
N TRP A 44 -2.23 -4.51 -12.22
CA TRP A 44 -2.27 -3.43 -13.20
C TRP A 44 -2.82 -3.87 -14.55
N ALA A 45 -2.51 -5.08 -15.00
CA ALA A 45 -3.08 -5.66 -16.21
C ALA A 45 -4.60 -5.82 -16.11
N HIS A 46 -5.09 -6.28 -14.96
CA HIS A 46 -6.53 -6.42 -14.70
C HIS A 46 -7.24 -5.06 -14.69
N ILE A 47 -6.67 -4.06 -14.01
CA ILE A 47 -7.19 -2.70 -13.98
C ILE A 47 -7.28 -2.12 -15.40
N ALA A 48 -6.22 -2.28 -16.20
CA ALA A 48 -6.20 -1.78 -17.58
C ALA A 48 -7.23 -2.50 -18.46
N ARG A 49 -7.30 -3.83 -18.37
CA ARG A 49 -8.22 -4.66 -19.16
C ARG A 49 -9.69 -4.30 -18.90
N HIS A 50 -10.05 -4.06 -17.67
CA HIS A 50 -11.42 -3.78 -17.24
C HIS A 50 -11.72 -2.28 -17.10
N ARG A 51 -10.75 -1.41 -17.45
CA ARG A 51 -10.86 0.07 -17.33
C ARG A 51 -11.34 0.51 -15.94
N LEU A 52 -10.80 -0.11 -14.91
CA LEU A 52 -11.18 0.18 -13.53
C LEU A 52 -10.63 1.55 -13.11
N PRO A 53 -11.37 2.33 -12.32
CA PRO A 53 -10.88 3.58 -11.78
C PRO A 53 -9.73 3.33 -10.81
N VAL A 54 -8.70 4.18 -10.85
CA VAL A 54 -7.53 4.11 -9.99
C VAL A 54 -7.41 5.40 -9.20
N ASN A 55 -6.98 5.32 -7.95
CA ASN A 55 -6.73 6.49 -7.13
C ASN A 55 -5.65 7.37 -7.80
N PRO A 56 -5.94 8.67 -8.07
CA PRO A 56 -5.00 9.60 -8.70
C PRO A 56 -3.63 9.72 -8.00
N VAL A 57 -3.55 9.35 -6.73
CA VAL A 57 -2.29 9.34 -5.95
C VAL A 57 -1.21 8.51 -6.63
N TYR A 58 -1.55 7.38 -7.25
CA TYR A 58 -0.57 6.54 -7.94
C TYR A 58 0.10 7.23 -9.12
N ALA A 59 -0.67 7.95 -9.93
CA ALA A 59 -0.11 8.75 -11.02
C ALA A 59 0.82 9.84 -10.48
N LYS A 60 0.40 10.54 -9.44
CA LYS A 60 1.20 11.61 -8.82
C LYS A 60 2.48 11.10 -8.16
N LEU A 61 2.44 9.96 -7.47
CA LEU A 61 3.64 9.33 -6.92
C LEU A 61 4.65 8.99 -8.03
N ARG A 62 4.18 8.51 -9.16
CA ARG A 62 5.04 8.22 -10.32
C ARG A 62 5.65 9.49 -10.89
N GLU A 63 4.88 10.57 -11.05
CA GLU A 63 5.37 11.88 -11.51
C GLU A 63 6.45 12.46 -10.57
N LEU A 64 6.33 12.22 -9.28
CA LEU A 64 7.30 12.63 -8.26
C LEU A 64 8.58 11.75 -8.27
N GLY A 65 8.62 10.68 -9.05
CA GLY A 65 9.75 9.76 -9.12
C GLY A 65 9.82 8.76 -7.97
N VAL A 66 8.70 8.53 -7.26
CA VAL A 66 8.66 7.52 -6.20
C VAL A 66 8.83 6.12 -6.80
N PRO A 67 9.73 5.28 -6.28
CA PRO A 67 9.90 3.92 -6.77
C PRO A 67 8.60 3.11 -6.71
N ALA A 68 8.33 2.30 -7.72
CA ALA A 68 7.08 1.55 -7.86
C ALA A 68 6.74 0.68 -6.63
N GLN A 69 7.77 0.12 -5.97
CA GLN A 69 7.61 -0.68 -4.75
C GLN A 69 7.06 0.14 -3.56
N GLN A 70 7.18 1.46 -3.63
CA GLN A 70 6.75 2.40 -2.60
C GLN A 70 5.41 3.09 -2.93
N HIS A 71 4.79 2.74 -4.04
CA HIS A 71 3.48 3.26 -4.43
C HIS A 71 2.38 2.67 -3.53
N ARG A 72 2.35 3.08 -2.27
CA ARG A 72 1.34 2.66 -1.29
C ARG A 72 0.87 3.86 -0.49
N LEU A 73 -0.43 4.11 -0.51
CA LEU A 73 -1.05 5.19 0.26
C LEU A 73 -0.80 5.05 1.76
N SER A 74 -0.90 3.83 2.29
CA SER A 74 -0.65 3.56 3.70
C SER A 74 0.76 3.93 4.17
N HIS A 75 1.72 4.00 3.26
CA HIS A 75 3.07 4.37 3.59
C HIS A 75 3.31 5.89 3.71
N LEU A 76 2.39 6.72 3.23
CA LEU A 76 2.53 8.17 3.32
C LEU A 76 2.31 8.71 4.74
N ILE A 77 1.58 7.97 5.57
CA ILE A 77 1.08 8.45 6.86
C ILE A 77 1.45 7.52 8.05
N VAL A 78 2.09 6.39 7.82
CA VAL A 78 2.45 5.45 8.89
C VAL A 78 3.70 5.90 9.64
N GLY A 79 3.58 6.10 10.96
CA GLY A 79 4.63 6.62 11.83
C GLY A 79 6.00 5.94 11.70
N GLY A 80 6.05 4.62 11.55
CA GLY A 80 7.31 3.88 11.34
C GLY A 80 8.02 4.12 10.01
N HIS A 81 7.46 4.98 9.15
CA HIS A 81 8.04 5.34 7.85
C HIS A 81 8.24 6.85 7.68
N LEU A 82 7.88 7.65 8.68
CA LEU A 82 8.02 9.12 8.63
C LEU A 82 9.48 9.55 8.50
N ASP A 83 10.39 8.79 9.08
CA ASP A 83 11.85 8.99 9.05
C ASP A 83 12.52 8.60 7.73
N ARG A 84 11.81 7.94 6.81
CA ARG A 84 12.38 7.40 5.56
C ARG A 84 12.09 8.27 4.33
N GLY A 85 12.02 9.58 4.49
CA GLY A 85 11.82 10.52 3.37
C GLY A 85 10.40 10.53 2.79
N ARG A 86 9.44 9.85 3.41
CA ARG A 86 8.06 9.78 2.90
C ARG A 86 7.28 11.06 3.14
N LEU A 87 7.62 11.80 4.19
CA LEU A 87 7.11 13.14 4.41
C LEU A 87 7.57 14.11 3.33
N THR A 88 8.75 13.90 2.76
CA THR A 88 9.23 14.68 1.62
C THR A 88 8.31 14.52 0.41
N TRP A 89 7.85 13.30 0.12
CA TRP A 89 6.90 13.06 -0.95
C TRP A 89 5.54 13.70 -0.66
N LEU A 90 5.06 13.62 0.58
CA LEU A 90 3.82 14.27 0.99
C LEU A 90 3.93 15.79 0.83
N ARG A 91 5.02 16.40 1.31
CA ARG A 91 5.28 17.83 1.16
C ARG A 91 5.34 18.27 -0.29
N ARG A 92 6.06 17.53 -1.14
CA ARG A 92 6.22 17.86 -2.56
C ARG A 92 4.95 17.67 -3.37
N GLY A 93 4.23 16.59 -3.11
CA GLY A 93 3.04 16.20 -3.86
C GLY A 93 1.75 16.84 -3.38
N TRP A 94 1.66 17.08 -2.08
CA TRP A 94 0.44 17.56 -1.43
C TRP A 94 0.77 18.59 -0.36
N PRO A 95 1.21 19.80 -0.75
CA PRO A 95 1.67 20.81 0.22
C PRO A 95 0.57 21.24 1.20
N ALA A 96 -0.68 21.42 0.76
CA ALA A 96 -1.74 21.86 1.66
C ALA A 96 -2.08 20.82 2.75
N PRO A 97 -2.30 19.52 2.47
CA PRO A 97 -2.39 18.50 3.51
C PRO A 97 -1.14 18.39 4.39
N PHE A 98 0.06 18.60 3.84
CA PHE A 98 1.28 18.60 4.63
C PHE A 98 1.28 19.74 5.66
N GLU A 99 0.91 20.97 5.28
CA GLU A 99 0.84 22.09 6.21
C GLU A 99 -0.22 21.87 7.30
N GLN A 100 -1.38 21.32 6.95
CA GLN A 100 -2.40 20.95 7.96
C GLN A 100 -1.85 19.94 8.99
N LEU A 101 -1.02 19.00 8.53
CA LEU A 101 -0.38 18.04 9.42
C LEU A 101 0.67 18.70 10.31
N VAL A 102 1.42 19.66 9.78
CA VAL A 102 2.40 20.46 10.54
C VAL A 102 1.74 21.29 11.63
N ASP A 103 0.56 21.85 11.39
CA ASP A 103 -0.19 22.63 12.38
C ASP A 103 -0.52 21.78 13.63
N VAL A 104 -0.81 20.49 13.42
CA VAL A 104 -1.11 19.56 14.53
C VAL A 104 0.17 18.95 15.12
N LEU A 105 1.18 18.72 14.30
CA LEU A 105 2.44 18.03 14.65
C LEU A 105 3.66 18.83 14.15
N PRO A 106 4.03 19.94 14.77
CA PRO A 106 5.08 20.87 14.26
C PRO A 106 6.45 20.21 14.02
N ARG A 107 6.79 19.16 14.79
CA ARG A 107 8.08 18.43 14.65
C ARG A 107 8.22 17.71 13.31
N ILE A 108 7.13 17.50 12.57
CA ILE A 108 7.16 16.85 11.24
C ILE A 108 8.00 17.65 10.24
N ARG A 109 8.07 18.97 10.35
CA ARG A 109 8.95 19.79 9.48
C ARG A 109 10.42 19.40 9.55
N GLN A 110 10.88 18.92 10.69
CA GLN A 110 12.28 18.52 10.89
C GLN A 110 12.59 17.17 10.23
N LEU A 111 11.58 16.39 9.92
CA LEU A 111 11.69 15.05 9.34
C LEU A 111 11.40 15.02 7.81
N SER A 112 11.05 16.16 7.24
CA SER A 112 10.63 16.27 5.83
C SER A 112 11.73 16.81 4.91
#